data_a832a9ed7f0e68b3e15aecd2449838be
#
_entry.id   a832a9ed7f0e68b3e15aecd2449838be
#
_cell.length_a   1.000
_cell.length_b   1.000
_cell.length_c   1.000
_cell.angle_alpha   90.00
_cell.angle_beta   90.00
_cell.angle_gamma   90.00
#
_symmetry.space_group_name_H-M   'P 1'
#
loop_
_entity.id
_entity.type
_entity.pdbx_description
1 polymer ?
#
loop_
_entity_poly.entity_id
_entity_poly.type
_entity_poly.pdbx_seq_one_letter_code
_entity_poly.pdbx_strand_id
1 'polypeptide(L)'
;MTDFVEKVEYPVPTYLAELHPHPRDKDISFEEGPHIYTVLGDRGGYTSVTTWNHHHFEKFDSDKIINNILKSKKWGTDPSYKYYKMSREDINKMWDDNRDQAANAGTRMHYDIECHYNNQEVVNNSIE
;
A
#
# COMPACT_ATOMS: atom_id res chain seq x y z
N MET A 1 -24.99 5.31 2.15
CA MET A 1 -24.06 6.45 2.23
C MET A 1 -22.70 5.91 1.85
N THR A 2 -22.24 6.22 0.66
CA THR A 2 -20.88 5.94 0.23
C THR A 2 -20.00 7.01 0.85
N ASP A 3 -19.20 6.63 1.85
CA ASP A 3 -18.13 7.48 2.35
C ASP A 3 -17.16 7.74 1.20
N PHE A 4 -17.24 8.93 0.63
CA PHE A 4 -16.22 9.45 -0.26
C PHE A 4 -14.96 9.64 0.59
N VAL A 5 -14.09 8.65 0.58
CA VAL A 5 -12.71 8.87 1.05
C VAL A 5 -12.08 9.81 0.03
N GLU A 6 -11.96 11.05 0.41
CA GLU A 6 -11.28 12.07 -0.38
C GLU A 6 -9.86 11.57 -0.62
N LYS A 7 -9.53 11.27 -1.87
CA LYS A 7 -8.20 10.80 -2.25
C LYS A 7 -7.23 11.95 -2.04
N VAL A 8 -6.44 11.87 -0.99
CA VAL A 8 -5.40 12.87 -0.72
C VAL A 8 -4.37 12.79 -1.84
N GLU A 9 -4.33 13.82 -2.68
CA GLU A 9 -3.30 13.95 -3.70
C GLU A 9 -2.06 14.61 -3.10
N TYR A 10 -0.93 13.92 -3.23
CA TYR A 10 0.36 14.43 -2.81
C TYR A 10 1.08 15.03 -4.03
N PRO A 11 1.40 16.35 -4.04
CA PRO A 11 2.17 16.95 -5.12
C PRO A 11 3.54 16.27 -5.26
N VAL A 12 3.92 15.87 -6.47
CA VAL A 12 5.20 15.22 -6.74
C VAL A 12 6.33 16.26 -6.67
N PRO A 13 7.32 16.09 -5.77
CA PRO A 13 8.47 16.98 -5.70
C PRO A 13 9.37 16.82 -6.93
N THR A 14 9.87 17.92 -7.48
CA THR A 14 10.67 17.92 -8.72
C THR A 14 12.12 18.38 -8.56
N TYR A 15 12.47 18.98 -7.41
CA TYR A 15 13.77 19.60 -7.18
C TYR A 15 14.96 18.67 -7.49
N LEU A 16 14.96 17.43 -6.98
CA LEU A 16 16.05 16.48 -7.23
C LEU A 16 16.09 16.01 -8.69
N ALA A 17 14.93 15.80 -9.31
CA ALA A 17 14.86 15.42 -10.72
C ALA A 17 15.39 16.51 -11.63
N GLU A 18 15.13 17.78 -11.31
CA GLU A 18 15.66 18.94 -12.05
C GLU A 18 17.16 19.13 -11.81
N LEU A 19 17.64 18.90 -10.57
CA LEU A 19 19.05 19.04 -10.22
C LEU A 19 19.91 17.91 -10.80
N HIS A 20 19.37 16.71 -10.86
CA HIS A 20 20.07 15.49 -11.31
C HIS A 20 19.29 14.75 -12.41
N PRO A 21 19.07 15.38 -13.58
CA PRO A 21 18.36 14.72 -14.66
C PRO A 21 19.15 13.51 -15.17
N HIS A 22 18.45 12.41 -15.41
CA HIS A 22 19.06 11.20 -15.97
C HIS A 22 18.71 11.06 -17.45
N PRO A 23 19.66 10.72 -18.34
CA PRO A 23 19.41 10.60 -19.79
C PRO A 23 18.30 9.60 -20.16
N ARG A 24 18.05 8.60 -19.31
CA ARG A 24 17.00 7.57 -19.51
C ARG A 24 15.63 7.98 -19.02
N ASP A 25 15.46 9.08 -18.31
CA ASP A 25 14.16 9.50 -17.76
C ASP A 25 13.13 9.69 -18.87
N LYS A 26 13.55 10.18 -20.04
CA LYS A 26 12.72 10.34 -21.23
C LYS A 26 12.24 9.02 -21.85
N ASP A 27 12.93 7.93 -21.58
CA ASP A 27 12.69 6.62 -22.19
C ASP A 27 11.79 5.73 -21.33
N ILE A 28 11.45 6.18 -20.12
CA ILE A 28 10.68 5.43 -19.13
C ILE A 28 9.50 6.27 -18.67
N SER A 29 8.32 5.67 -18.68
CA SER A 29 7.12 6.25 -18.05
C SER A 29 6.38 5.21 -17.22
N PHE A 30 5.62 5.68 -16.24
CA PHE A 30 4.84 4.85 -15.35
C PHE A 30 3.40 5.37 -15.24
N GLU A 31 2.44 4.50 -15.45
CA GLU A 31 1.02 4.77 -15.26
C GLU A 31 0.58 4.14 -13.93
N GLU A 32 0.34 4.96 -12.92
CA GLU A 32 0.05 4.49 -11.56
C GLU A 32 -1.24 3.67 -11.45
N GLY A 33 -2.33 4.13 -12.08
CA GLY A 33 -3.63 3.44 -12.01
C GLY A 33 -3.57 1.99 -12.47
N PRO A 34 -3.18 1.70 -13.72
CA PRO A 34 -3.02 0.34 -14.22
C PRO A 34 -1.70 -0.32 -13.81
N HIS A 35 -0.79 0.39 -13.14
CA HIS A 35 0.54 -0.05 -12.73
C HIS A 35 1.39 -0.56 -13.92
N ILE A 36 1.44 0.24 -14.98
CA ILE A 36 2.12 -0.12 -16.23
C ILE A 36 3.37 0.71 -16.41
N TYR A 37 4.48 0.02 -16.67
CA TYR A 37 5.75 0.64 -17.09
C TYR A 37 5.86 0.58 -18.62
N THR A 38 6.21 1.73 -19.21
CA THR A 38 6.56 1.82 -20.63
C THR A 38 8.04 2.17 -20.74
N VAL A 39 8.81 1.34 -21.42
CA VAL A 39 10.26 1.54 -21.60
C VAL A 39 10.56 1.52 -23.08
N LEU A 40 11.17 2.60 -23.59
CA LEU A 40 11.49 2.77 -25.02
C LEU A 40 10.28 2.52 -25.94
N GLY A 41 9.09 2.91 -25.49
CA GLY A 41 7.84 2.72 -26.23
C GLY A 41 7.21 1.32 -26.10
N ASP A 42 7.87 0.38 -25.45
CA ASP A 42 7.32 -0.96 -25.18
C ASP A 42 6.46 -0.91 -23.89
N ARG A 43 5.17 -1.03 -24.07
CA ARG A 43 4.17 -0.97 -23.00
C ARG A 43 3.82 -2.38 -22.51
N GLY A 44 4.13 -2.66 -21.26
CA GLY A 44 3.72 -3.90 -20.61
C GLY A 44 4.65 -5.10 -20.82
N GLY A 45 5.81 -4.92 -21.48
CA GLY A 45 6.83 -5.95 -21.63
C GLY A 45 7.73 -6.12 -20.39
N TYR A 46 7.51 -5.31 -19.35
CA TYR A 46 8.35 -5.27 -18.15
C TYR A 46 7.57 -5.67 -16.91
N THR A 47 8.21 -6.44 -16.05
CA THR A 47 7.66 -6.86 -14.76
C THR A 47 8.45 -6.20 -13.63
N SER A 48 7.75 -5.58 -12.68
CA SER A 48 8.41 -5.02 -11.50
C SER A 48 9.01 -6.13 -10.62
N VAL A 49 10.07 -5.79 -9.89
CA VAL A 49 10.71 -6.72 -8.95
C VAL A 49 9.72 -7.22 -7.90
N THR A 50 8.84 -6.35 -7.40
CA THR A 50 7.81 -6.74 -6.42
C THR A 50 6.81 -7.72 -7.01
N THR A 51 6.35 -7.52 -8.23
CA THR A 51 5.46 -8.47 -8.93
C THR A 51 6.17 -9.80 -9.16
N TRP A 52 7.42 -9.77 -9.59
CA TRP A 52 8.22 -10.98 -9.77
C TRP A 52 8.41 -11.74 -8.45
N ASN A 53 8.71 -11.05 -7.34
CA ASN A 53 8.81 -11.65 -6.02
C ASN A 53 7.51 -12.32 -5.59
N HIS A 54 6.36 -11.70 -5.82
CA HIS A 54 5.05 -12.28 -5.47
C HIS A 54 4.78 -13.62 -6.17
N HIS A 55 5.37 -13.89 -7.33
CA HIS A 55 5.23 -15.17 -8.02
C HIS A 55 5.97 -16.33 -7.31
N HIS A 56 6.91 -16.04 -6.43
CA HIS A 56 7.69 -17.04 -5.68
C HIS A 56 7.10 -17.39 -4.32
N PHE A 57 6.06 -16.68 -3.88
CA PHE A 57 5.41 -16.89 -2.60
C PHE A 57 3.94 -17.28 -2.79
N GLU A 58 3.45 -18.16 -1.91
CA GLU A 58 2.02 -18.46 -1.88
C GLU A 58 1.22 -17.18 -1.56
N LYS A 59 0.10 -17.04 -2.24
CA LYS A 59 -0.82 -15.92 -1.95
C LYS A 59 -1.45 -16.12 -0.57
N PHE A 60 -1.57 -15.02 0.16
CA PHE A 60 -2.29 -15.00 1.42
C PHE A 60 -3.76 -15.36 1.18
N ASP A 61 -4.21 -16.45 1.83
CA ASP A 61 -5.58 -16.94 1.78
C ASP A 61 -6.26 -16.63 3.11
N SER A 62 -6.96 -15.50 3.16
CA SER A 62 -7.66 -15.05 4.38
C SER A 62 -8.72 -16.04 4.84
N ASP A 63 -9.46 -16.63 3.91
CA ASP A 63 -10.52 -17.57 4.24
C ASP A 63 -10.01 -18.83 4.92
N LYS A 64 -8.92 -19.39 4.40
CA LYS A 64 -8.26 -20.55 5.00
C LYS A 64 -7.76 -20.25 6.42
N ILE A 65 -7.14 -19.08 6.60
CA ILE A 65 -6.59 -18.68 7.91
C ILE A 65 -7.72 -18.43 8.91
N ILE A 66 -8.78 -17.70 8.52
CA ILE A 66 -9.93 -17.44 9.38
C ILE A 66 -10.63 -18.74 9.75
N ASN A 67 -10.79 -19.68 8.81
CA ASN A 67 -11.34 -21.00 9.12
C ASN A 67 -10.54 -21.72 10.21
N ASN A 68 -9.22 -21.63 10.16
CA ASN A 68 -8.36 -22.21 11.19
C ASN A 68 -8.49 -21.50 12.54
N ILE A 69 -8.62 -20.17 12.53
CA ILE A 69 -8.89 -19.36 13.74
C ILE A 69 -10.21 -19.80 14.40
N LEU A 70 -11.29 -19.86 13.63
CA LEU A 70 -12.62 -20.21 14.13
C LEU A 70 -12.72 -21.66 14.65
N LYS A 71 -11.90 -22.57 14.09
CA LYS A 71 -11.78 -23.96 14.55
C LYS A 71 -10.85 -24.12 15.76
N SER A 72 -10.06 -23.10 16.07
CA SER A 72 -9.12 -23.14 17.18
C SER A 72 -9.89 -23.21 18.52
N LYS A 73 -9.44 -24.10 19.42
CA LYS A 73 -10.01 -24.19 20.78
C LYS A 73 -9.92 -22.85 21.52
N LYS A 74 -8.84 -22.09 21.31
CA LYS A 74 -8.64 -20.78 21.94
C LYS A 74 -9.72 -19.76 21.57
N TRP A 75 -10.26 -19.85 20.37
CA TRP A 75 -11.30 -18.91 19.89
C TRP A 75 -12.51 -18.87 20.82
N GLY A 76 -12.93 -20.01 21.36
CA GLY A 76 -14.11 -20.09 22.22
C GLY A 76 -13.84 -20.12 23.73
N THR A 77 -12.57 -20.32 24.14
CA THR A 77 -12.25 -20.61 25.57
C THR A 77 -11.23 -19.66 26.19
N ASP A 78 -10.47 -18.90 25.40
CA ASP A 78 -9.40 -18.07 25.92
C ASP A 78 -9.72 -16.58 25.70
N PRO A 79 -10.17 -15.85 26.73
CA PRO A 79 -10.49 -14.43 26.62
C PRO A 79 -9.29 -13.54 26.27
N SER A 80 -8.05 -14.02 26.48
CA SER A 80 -6.84 -13.29 26.12
C SER A 80 -6.42 -13.49 24.64
N TYR A 81 -7.08 -14.41 23.94
CA TYR A 81 -6.80 -14.66 22.53
C TYR A 81 -7.29 -13.51 21.67
N LYS A 82 -6.41 -12.99 20.82
CA LYS A 82 -6.68 -11.81 19.95
C LYS A 82 -8.00 -11.89 19.19
N TYR A 83 -8.42 -13.10 18.79
CA TYR A 83 -9.63 -13.35 18.00
C TYR A 83 -10.76 -13.97 18.81
N TYR A 84 -10.71 -13.87 20.16
CA TYR A 84 -11.68 -14.48 21.05
C TYR A 84 -13.12 -14.08 20.68
N LYS A 85 -13.93 -15.07 20.32
CA LYS A 85 -15.34 -14.93 19.91
C LYS A 85 -15.62 -13.90 18.79
N MET A 86 -14.60 -13.50 18.05
CA MET A 86 -14.79 -12.62 16.89
C MET A 86 -15.47 -13.38 15.75
N SER A 87 -16.41 -12.73 15.07
CA SER A 87 -16.99 -13.26 13.83
C SER A 87 -15.98 -13.21 12.68
N ARG A 88 -16.27 -13.92 11.60
CA ARG A 88 -15.47 -13.84 10.36
C ARG A 88 -15.39 -12.39 9.84
N GLU A 89 -16.52 -11.72 9.86
CA GLU A 89 -16.67 -10.34 9.41
C GLU A 89 -15.82 -9.39 10.25
N ASP A 90 -15.83 -9.55 11.57
CA ASP A 90 -15.02 -8.75 12.49
C ASP A 90 -13.52 -8.97 12.27
N ILE A 91 -13.10 -10.21 12.03
CA ILE A 91 -11.70 -10.54 11.75
C ILE A 91 -11.26 -9.89 10.42
N ASN A 92 -12.05 -10.04 9.36
CA ASN A 92 -11.78 -9.43 8.07
C ASN A 92 -11.68 -7.90 8.20
N LYS A 93 -12.67 -7.28 8.85
CA LYS A 93 -12.68 -5.84 9.08
C LYS A 93 -11.43 -5.37 9.83
N MET A 94 -11.06 -6.06 10.90
CA MET A 94 -9.85 -5.72 11.66
C MET A 94 -8.58 -5.84 10.81
N TRP A 95 -8.47 -6.84 9.93
CA TRP A 95 -7.33 -7.00 9.05
C TRP A 95 -7.29 -5.93 7.96
N ASP A 96 -8.45 -5.59 7.38
CA ASP A 96 -8.56 -4.53 6.40
C ASP A 96 -8.22 -3.17 7.01
N ASP A 97 -8.74 -2.85 8.18
CA ASP A 97 -8.43 -1.62 8.91
C ASP A 97 -6.92 -1.51 9.22
N ASN A 98 -6.30 -2.60 9.68
CA ASN A 98 -4.86 -2.64 9.94
C ASN A 98 -4.03 -2.44 8.66
N ARG A 99 -4.44 -3.09 7.56
CA ARG A 99 -3.77 -2.94 6.26
C ARG A 99 -3.85 -1.50 5.79
N ASP A 100 -5.01 -0.90 5.84
CA ASP A 100 -5.24 0.46 5.34
C ASP A 100 -4.52 1.49 6.20
N GLN A 101 -4.53 1.34 7.52
CA GLN A 101 -3.75 2.20 8.42
C GLN A 101 -2.25 2.09 8.15
N ALA A 102 -1.72 0.88 7.99
CA ALA A 102 -0.30 0.67 7.69
C ALA A 102 0.09 1.23 6.32
N ALA A 103 -0.75 1.03 5.29
CA ALA A 103 -0.52 1.56 3.95
C ALA A 103 -0.53 3.10 3.95
N ASN A 104 -1.52 3.72 4.60
CA ASN A 104 -1.61 5.18 4.69
C ASN A 104 -0.44 5.78 5.47
N ALA A 105 -0.06 5.19 6.60
CA ALA A 105 1.10 5.63 7.37
C ALA A 105 2.41 5.49 6.57
N GLY A 106 2.57 4.40 5.83
CA GLY A 106 3.72 4.17 4.95
C GLY A 106 3.80 5.18 3.82
N THR A 107 2.69 5.42 3.14
CA THR A 107 2.61 6.42 2.06
C THR A 107 2.95 7.82 2.58
N ARG A 108 2.40 8.20 3.73
CA ARG A 108 2.71 9.49 4.35
C ARG A 108 4.18 9.62 4.73
N MET A 109 4.75 8.61 5.36
CA MET A 109 6.16 8.60 5.74
C MET A 109 7.07 8.72 4.52
N HIS A 110 6.80 7.97 3.46
CA HIS A 110 7.58 8.05 2.22
C HIS A 110 7.51 9.44 1.60
N TYR A 111 6.31 10.04 1.57
CA TYR A 111 6.12 11.39 1.05
C TYR A 111 6.86 12.45 1.89
N ASP A 112 6.81 12.35 3.22
CA ASP A 112 7.51 13.27 4.10
C ASP A 112 9.03 13.21 3.88
N ILE A 113 9.58 12.01 3.70
CA ILE A 113 10.99 11.79 3.38
C ILE A 113 11.35 12.37 2.00
N GLU A 114 10.49 12.11 1.00
CA GLU A 114 10.67 12.65 -0.35
C GLU A 114 10.68 14.18 -0.36
N CYS A 115 9.74 14.82 0.35
CA CYS A 115 9.70 16.27 0.52
C CYS A 115 10.97 16.79 1.20
N HIS A 116 11.46 16.11 2.24
CA HIS A 116 12.69 16.51 2.93
C HIS A 116 13.88 16.57 1.97
N TYR A 117 14.11 15.52 1.19
CA TYR A 117 15.22 15.49 0.24
C TYR A 117 15.04 16.41 -0.97
N ASN A 118 13.81 16.79 -1.29
CA ASN A 118 13.47 17.72 -2.36
C ASN A 118 13.36 19.18 -1.91
N ASN A 119 13.69 19.52 -0.67
CA ASN A 119 13.56 20.87 -0.11
C ASN A 119 12.14 21.45 -0.23
N GLN A 120 11.14 20.59 -0.18
CA GLN A 120 9.72 20.96 -0.26
C GLN A 120 9.09 20.90 1.13
N GLU A 121 8.31 21.92 1.48
CA GLU A 121 7.50 21.87 2.69
C GLU A 121 6.42 20.79 2.59
N VAL A 122 6.27 20.04 3.67
CA VAL A 122 5.21 19.03 3.76
C VAL A 122 3.88 19.75 3.89
N VAL A 123 2.96 19.52 2.95
CA VAL A 123 1.58 20.02 3.07
C VAL A 123 0.90 19.25 4.19
N ASN A 124 0.79 19.88 5.36
CA ASN A 124 -0.01 19.36 6.44
C ASN A 124 -1.50 19.58 6.14
N ASN A 125 -2.12 18.61 5.50
CA ASN A 125 -3.58 18.50 5.51
C ASN A 125 -4.00 17.95 6.89
N SER A 126 -3.76 18.72 7.95
CA SER A 126 -4.47 18.53 9.20
C SER A 126 -5.90 18.98 8.95
N ILE A 127 -6.78 18.04 8.76
CA ILE A 127 -8.21 18.27 8.89
C ILE A 127 -8.43 18.63 10.36
N GLU A 128 -8.78 19.91 10.62
CA GLU A 128 -9.34 20.35 11.89
C GLU A 128 -10.71 19.70 12.12
#